data_ae37b5df32ea2d08bf290154e9fae9c5
#
_entry.id   ae37b5df32ea2d08bf290154e9fae9c5
#
_cell.length_a   1.000
_cell.length_b   1.000
_cell.length_c   1.000
_cell.angle_alpha   90.00
_cell.angle_beta   90.00
_cell.angle_gamma   90.00
#
_symmetry.space_group_name_H-M   'P 1'
#
loop_
_entity.id
_entity.type
_entity.pdbx_description
1 polymer ?
#
loop_
_entity_poly.entity_id
_entity_poly.type
_entity_poly.pdbx_seq_one_letter_code
_entity_poly.pdbx_strand_id
1 'polypeptide(L)'
;MSVLKLHVKVFRFETNKDYNPAYESYFLEYQEDQYLLDLLKQLKGVSYNENIAFKINQIAVFEDAKVSDLVAFFSKEWVLDPLSKRYALKDLVIDEKAVLKNYEDFFKQVPYVTKGEKEELEKFIQINFINPQTNPKYLGDGFFLYVKWLMKRYPTERNRLLEMISQPESGVMNFLSVAHYLYKNDDNIDHEIYELQEILTNSKIKPWKDFSKNLLSLFQYNSNPPKTPNPPKTCALFNAYAKHLNAQSLLKSAKLYLEKMGQKTIDLPFCYDGGYYGKIISTHDFLTACAYNLALAKANGVSLIFCEEDAYLNILHAKEVLDNNPEIIDSINEKLKKYQLVYEKGVEIVYLNEWVNEFLAWELKSPFDAFLGAEFSRIKQSDHFFNKIRLKAPHFLESFQNYAPLLEVNEISGLLQCAHLRYLGIDLGADFLITHSLGLFHAFENLSLKASKIYKRDNDNTPTLFLPQIALMAMGEKDTQALGLDAHYHKVTFI
;
A
#
# COMPACT_ATOMS: atom_id res chain seq x y z
N MET A 1 -16.52 38.80 -6.33
CA MET A 1 -16.01 37.48 -5.94
C MET A 1 -15.15 37.66 -4.70
N SER A 2 -15.29 36.80 -3.69
CA SER A 2 -14.47 36.88 -2.48
C SER A 2 -13.05 36.38 -2.83
N VAL A 3 -12.04 37.17 -2.53
CA VAL A 3 -10.63 36.77 -2.66
C VAL A 3 -10.31 35.80 -1.52
N LEU A 4 -9.89 34.59 -1.87
CA LEU A 4 -9.49 33.56 -0.93
C LEU A 4 -7.97 33.59 -0.76
N LYS A 5 -7.47 33.12 0.39
CA LYS A 5 -6.03 33.11 0.71
C LYS A 5 -5.51 31.68 0.87
N LEU A 6 -4.30 31.47 0.36
CA LEU A 6 -3.56 30.21 0.40
C LEU A 6 -2.14 30.50 0.91
N HIS A 7 -1.66 29.69 1.85
CA HIS A 7 -0.26 29.72 2.28
C HIS A 7 0.53 28.65 1.56
N VAL A 8 1.63 29.06 0.92
CA VAL A 8 2.47 28.17 0.10
C VAL A 8 3.92 28.27 0.53
N LYS A 9 4.54 27.18 0.89
CA LYS A 9 5.98 27.06 1.08
C LYS A 9 6.59 26.43 -0.16
N VAL A 10 7.54 27.10 -0.80
CA VAL A 10 8.17 26.65 -2.05
C VAL A 10 9.61 26.24 -1.79
N PHE A 11 9.99 25.07 -2.26
CA PHE A 11 11.37 24.62 -2.32
C PHE A 11 12.20 25.57 -3.20
N ARG A 12 13.31 26.08 -2.64
CA ARG A 12 14.23 27.02 -3.30
C ARG A 12 15.61 26.40 -3.37
N PHE A 13 16.11 26.23 -4.59
CA PHE A 13 17.42 25.68 -4.85
C PHE A 13 17.85 25.98 -6.28
N GLU A 14 19.11 26.34 -6.51
CA GLU A 14 19.69 26.44 -7.85
C GLU A 14 21.03 25.70 -7.87
N THR A 15 21.14 24.66 -8.74
CA THR A 15 22.37 23.89 -8.92
C THR A 15 23.55 24.80 -9.23
N ASN A 16 24.72 24.56 -8.62
CA ASN A 16 25.95 25.34 -8.70
C ASN A 16 25.92 26.72 -8.01
N LYS A 17 24.83 27.10 -7.36
CA LYS A 17 24.77 28.33 -6.56
C LYS A 17 24.53 28.03 -5.10
N ASP A 18 23.58 27.12 -4.80
CA ASP A 18 23.15 26.83 -3.45
C ASP A 18 23.80 25.56 -2.93
N TYR A 19 24.26 25.59 -1.68
CA TYR A 19 24.83 24.44 -1.00
C TYR A 19 23.73 23.55 -0.40
N ASN A 20 22.71 24.19 0.21
CA ASN A 20 21.56 23.53 0.79
C ASN A 20 20.26 24.13 0.24
N PRO A 21 19.19 23.32 0.09
CA PRO A 21 17.88 23.84 -0.23
C PRO A 21 17.28 24.61 0.96
N ALA A 22 16.41 25.57 0.65
CA ALA A 22 15.61 26.31 1.61
C ALA A 22 14.13 26.27 1.21
N TYR A 23 13.25 26.74 2.12
CA TYR A 23 11.84 26.95 1.80
C TYR A 23 11.47 28.43 1.99
N GLU A 24 10.82 29.00 0.99
CA GLU A 24 10.31 30.36 1.03
C GLU A 24 8.79 30.35 1.13
N SER A 25 8.25 31.17 2.03
CA SER A 25 6.79 31.25 2.28
C SER A 25 6.15 32.37 1.48
N TYR A 26 5.01 32.06 0.87
CA TYR A 26 4.18 32.98 0.09
C TYR A 26 2.74 32.91 0.58
N PHE A 27 2.06 34.07 0.61
CA PHE A 27 0.64 34.17 0.79
C PHE A 27 0.01 34.59 -0.53
N LEU A 28 -0.69 33.66 -1.18
CA LEU A 28 -1.26 33.84 -2.50
C LEU A 28 -2.76 34.12 -2.37
N GLU A 29 -3.27 34.91 -3.29
CA GLU A 29 -4.70 35.16 -3.45
C GLU A 29 -5.23 34.38 -4.64
N TYR A 30 -6.40 33.73 -4.51
CA TYR A 30 -7.00 32.96 -5.59
C TYR A 30 -8.50 33.15 -5.68
N GLN A 31 -9.05 32.84 -6.86
CA GLN A 31 -10.48 32.76 -7.15
C GLN A 31 -10.86 31.30 -7.36
N GLU A 32 -12.13 30.94 -7.12
CA GLU A 32 -12.59 29.55 -7.18
C GLU A 32 -12.42 28.87 -8.55
N ASP A 33 -12.52 29.65 -9.64
CA ASP A 33 -12.39 29.18 -11.02
C ASP A 33 -10.96 29.30 -11.60
N GLN A 34 -10.00 29.79 -10.80
CA GLN A 34 -8.61 29.98 -11.21
C GLN A 34 -7.89 28.62 -11.34
N TYR A 35 -7.02 28.52 -12.34
CA TYR A 35 -6.17 27.34 -12.57
C TYR A 35 -4.80 27.49 -11.89
N LEU A 36 -4.14 26.34 -11.66
CA LEU A 36 -2.87 26.26 -10.93
C LEU A 36 -1.75 27.08 -11.60
N LEU A 37 -1.63 27.03 -12.93
CA LEU A 37 -0.62 27.81 -13.66
C LEU A 37 -0.80 29.34 -13.45
N ASP A 38 -2.03 29.82 -13.40
CA ASP A 38 -2.28 31.24 -13.14
C ASP A 38 -1.96 31.62 -11.69
N LEU A 39 -2.19 30.72 -10.74
CA LEU A 39 -1.77 30.92 -9.35
C LEU A 39 -0.23 31.00 -9.24
N LEU A 40 0.49 30.10 -9.91
CA LEU A 40 1.95 30.03 -9.87
C LEU A 40 2.64 31.29 -10.42
N LYS A 41 1.99 32.06 -11.32
CA LYS A 41 2.49 33.36 -11.81
C LYS A 41 2.69 34.40 -10.69
N GLN A 42 2.02 34.23 -9.55
CA GLN A 42 2.21 35.09 -8.37
C GLN A 42 3.53 34.79 -7.62
N LEU A 43 4.13 33.62 -7.84
CA LEU A 43 5.40 33.19 -7.24
C LEU A 43 6.59 33.85 -7.96
N LYS A 44 6.86 35.10 -7.62
CA LYS A 44 7.95 35.87 -8.26
C LYS A 44 9.31 35.23 -8.01
N GLY A 45 10.05 34.98 -9.09
CA GLY A 45 11.42 34.43 -9.04
C GLY A 45 11.49 32.93 -8.74
N VAL A 46 10.39 32.21 -8.74
CA VAL A 46 10.34 30.76 -8.68
C VAL A 46 10.35 30.17 -10.10
N SER A 47 11.18 29.16 -10.32
CA SER A 47 11.25 28.42 -11.58
C SER A 47 10.36 27.17 -11.53
N TYR A 48 9.50 27.02 -12.53
CA TYR A 48 8.64 25.84 -12.74
C TYR A 48 8.43 25.61 -14.23
N ASN A 49 8.05 24.39 -14.62
CA ASN A 49 7.69 24.07 -16.00
C ASN A 49 6.22 24.40 -16.27
N GLU A 50 5.90 24.91 -17.46
CA GLU A 50 4.52 25.11 -17.92
C GLU A 50 3.75 23.75 -18.00
N ASN A 51 4.47 22.69 -18.37
CA ASN A 51 3.99 21.32 -18.15
C ASN A 51 4.13 21.00 -16.68
N ILE A 52 3.04 21.11 -15.93
CA ILE A 52 3.04 20.87 -14.49
C ILE A 52 3.58 19.49 -14.17
N ALA A 53 4.64 19.45 -13.35
CA ALA A 53 5.30 18.24 -12.91
C ALA A 53 6.08 18.52 -11.61
N PHE A 54 5.36 18.59 -10.49
CA PHE A 54 5.95 18.82 -9.17
C PHE A 54 5.05 18.20 -8.09
N LYS A 55 5.45 18.28 -6.82
CA LYS A 55 4.68 17.75 -5.69
C LYS A 55 4.06 18.87 -4.87
N ILE A 56 2.80 18.67 -4.47
CA ILE A 56 2.12 19.44 -3.43
C ILE A 56 1.97 18.51 -2.21
N ASN A 57 2.52 18.91 -1.07
CA ASN A 57 2.50 18.08 0.15
C ASN A 57 2.95 16.63 -0.13
N GLN A 58 4.02 16.45 -0.92
CA GLN A 58 4.63 15.20 -1.38
C GLN A 58 3.81 14.40 -2.42
N ILE A 59 2.59 14.80 -2.76
CA ILE A 59 1.76 14.17 -3.78
C ILE A 59 2.03 14.81 -5.14
N ALA A 60 2.30 14.01 -6.16
CA ALA A 60 2.63 14.48 -7.50
C ALA A 60 1.40 15.00 -8.24
N VAL A 61 1.57 16.14 -8.90
CA VAL A 61 0.56 16.80 -9.73
C VAL A 61 1.11 16.97 -11.13
N PHE A 62 0.37 16.48 -12.14
CA PHE A 62 0.74 16.51 -13.56
C PHE A 62 -0.29 17.23 -14.43
N GLU A 63 -1.27 17.89 -13.84
CA GLU A 63 -2.31 18.59 -14.57
C GLU A 63 -2.51 20.01 -14.07
N ASP A 64 -2.93 20.91 -14.97
CA ASP A 64 -3.36 22.28 -14.60
C ASP A 64 -4.80 22.21 -14.04
N ALA A 65 -4.92 21.83 -12.79
CA ALA A 65 -6.20 21.69 -12.10
C ALA A 65 -6.72 23.03 -11.56
N LYS A 66 -8.03 23.10 -11.29
CA LYS A 66 -8.62 24.26 -10.59
C LYS A 66 -8.09 24.35 -9.17
N VAL A 67 -7.76 25.58 -8.75
CA VAL A 67 -7.23 25.83 -7.39
C VAL A 67 -8.24 25.44 -6.32
N SER A 68 -9.55 25.62 -6.55
CA SER A 68 -10.61 25.15 -5.64
C SER A 68 -10.54 23.64 -5.37
N ASP A 69 -10.31 22.82 -6.42
CA ASP A 69 -10.25 21.38 -6.32
C ASP A 69 -8.97 20.93 -5.59
N LEU A 70 -7.86 21.62 -5.89
CA LEU A 70 -6.59 21.40 -5.18
C LEU A 70 -6.70 21.77 -3.69
N VAL A 71 -7.36 22.88 -3.36
CA VAL A 71 -7.59 23.29 -1.96
C VAL A 71 -8.52 22.31 -1.24
N ALA A 72 -9.53 21.77 -1.92
CA ALA A 72 -10.39 20.73 -1.36
C ALA A 72 -9.59 19.44 -1.04
N PHE A 73 -8.59 19.11 -1.87
CA PHE A 73 -7.77 17.92 -1.70
C PHE A 73 -6.61 18.14 -0.69
N PHE A 74 -5.86 19.24 -0.81
CA PHE A 74 -4.61 19.51 -0.06
C PHE A 74 -4.80 20.42 1.15
N SER A 75 -5.99 20.97 1.40
CA SER A 75 -6.23 22.07 2.32
C SER A 75 -5.63 23.42 1.85
N LYS A 76 -5.45 24.40 2.77
CA LYS A 76 -4.93 25.74 2.45
C LYS A 76 -3.45 25.94 2.77
N GLU A 77 -2.77 24.88 3.19
CA GLU A 77 -1.34 24.89 3.52
C GLU A 77 -0.60 23.98 2.53
N TRP A 78 0.16 24.57 1.60
CA TRP A 78 0.87 23.80 0.58
C TRP A 78 2.38 23.88 0.78
N VAL A 79 3.03 22.75 0.56
CA VAL A 79 4.50 22.67 0.37
C VAL A 79 4.74 22.22 -1.05
N LEU A 80 5.36 23.08 -1.86
CA LEU A 80 5.72 22.75 -3.24
C LEU A 80 7.16 22.24 -3.28
N ASP A 81 7.33 21.03 -3.74
CA ASP A 81 8.61 20.35 -3.96
C ASP A 81 8.80 19.98 -5.43
N PRO A 82 10.03 19.95 -5.98
CA PRO A 82 10.28 19.31 -7.25
C PRO A 82 9.93 17.84 -7.19
N LEU A 83 9.65 17.18 -8.32
CA LEU A 83 9.41 15.73 -8.36
C LEU A 83 10.53 14.95 -7.67
N SER A 84 11.76 15.41 -7.79
CA SER A 84 12.93 14.85 -7.12
C SER A 84 13.88 15.93 -6.65
N LYS A 85 14.11 16.03 -5.32
CA LYS A 85 15.11 16.94 -4.74
C LYS A 85 16.53 16.58 -5.17
N ARG A 86 16.82 15.29 -5.42
CA ARG A 86 18.13 14.81 -5.88
C ARG A 86 18.49 15.33 -7.28
N TYR A 87 17.49 15.46 -8.14
CA TYR A 87 17.65 15.92 -9.52
C TYR A 87 17.15 17.37 -9.71
N ALA A 88 16.95 18.13 -8.64
CA ALA A 88 16.55 19.52 -8.74
C ALA A 88 17.63 20.33 -9.47
N LEU A 89 17.24 20.99 -10.56
CA LEU A 89 18.07 21.93 -11.32
C LEU A 89 17.88 23.34 -10.79
N LYS A 90 16.63 23.77 -10.68
CA LYS A 90 16.26 25.05 -10.11
C LYS A 90 14.81 25.02 -9.61
N ASP A 91 14.63 25.30 -8.32
CA ASP A 91 13.33 25.30 -7.62
C ASP A 91 12.51 24.03 -7.92
N LEU A 92 11.39 24.14 -8.65
CA LEU A 92 10.51 23.02 -8.98
C LEU A 92 10.90 22.27 -10.27
N VAL A 93 11.98 22.68 -10.94
CA VAL A 93 12.47 22.09 -12.20
C VAL A 93 13.54 21.03 -11.92
N ILE A 94 13.41 19.83 -12.53
CA ILE A 94 14.41 18.75 -12.44
C ILE A 94 15.28 18.67 -13.69
N ASP A 95 16.51 18.13 -13.53
CA ASP A 95 17.44 17.82 -14.64
C ASP A 95 17.09 16.45 -15.25
N GLU A 96 16.14 16.43 -16.17
CA GLU A 96 15.72 15.20 -16.87
C GLU A 96 16.89 14.56 -17.65
N LYS A 97 17.82 15.38 -18.19
CA LYS A 97 18.98 14.85 -18.93
C LYS A 97 19.92 14.05 -18.04
N ALA A 98 20.11 14.49 -16.78
CA ALA A 98 20.87 13.73 -15.80
C ALA A 98 20.20 12.40 -15.45
N VAL A 99 18.87 12.37 -15.41
CA VAL A 99 18.09 11.14 -15.18
C VAL A 99 18.22 10.17 -16.35
N LEU A 100 18.10 10.66 -17.59
CA LEU A 100 18.20 9.84 -18.81
C LEU A 100 19.54 9.12 -18.95
N LYS A 101 20.64 9.69 -18.44
CA LYS A 101 21.95 9.03 -18.43
C LYS A 101 21.96 7.68 -17.70
N ASN A 102 21.08 7.48 -16.73
CA ASN A 102 20.98 6.21 -16.01
C ASN A 102 20.58 5.02 -16.92
N TYR A 103 20.04 5.30 -18.10
CA TYR A 103 19.54 4.29 -19.04
C TYR A 103 20.45 4.11 -20.29
N GLU A 104 21.62 4.74 -20.33
CA GLU A 104 22.55 4.60 -21.46
C GLU A 104 22.96 3.13 -21.70
N ASP A 105 23.18 2.36 -20.63
CA ASP A 105 23.57 0.95 -20.74
C ASP A 105 22.43 0.06 -21.26
N PHE A 106 21.18 0.39 -20.95
CA PHE A 106 20.02 -0.23 -21.57
C PHE A 106 20.03 0.01 -23.09
N PHE A 107 20.21 1.25 -23.53
CA PHE A 107 20.19 1.59 -24.94
C PHE A 107 21.36 0.99 -25.75
N LYS A 108 22.50 0.71 -25.12
CA LYS A 108 23.59 -0.05 -25.75
C LYS A 108 23.18 -1.49 -26.10
N GLN A 109 22.29 -2.06 -25.28
CA GLN A 109 21.81 -3.43 -25.45
C GLN A 109 20.65 -3.55 -26.45
N VAL A 110 19.98 -2.42 -26.80
CA VAL A 110 18.87 -2.37 -27.77
C VAL A 110 19.20 -1.43 -28.95
N PRO A 111 20.24 -1.75 -29.76
CA PRO A 111 20.74 -0.86 -30.82
C PRO A 111 19.72 -0.62 -31.95
N TYR A 112 18.67 -1.44 -32.03
CA TYR A 112 17.61 -1.29 -33.02
C TYR A 112 16.61 -0.17 -32.66
N VAL A 113 16.61 0.33 -31.41
CA VAL A 113 15.75 1.45 -30.99
C VAL A 113 16.31 2.74 -31.60
N THR A 114 15.49 3.42 -32.37
CA THR A 114 15.87 4.66 -33.07
C THR A 114 16.10 5.83 -32.12
N LYS A 115 16.75 6.88 -32.59
CA LYS A 115 16.99 8.10 -31.78
C LYS A 115 15.68 8.71 -31.30
N GLY A 116 14.66 8.86 -32.17
CA GLY A 116 13.36 9.40 -31.78
C GLY A 116 12.63 8.56 -30.75
N GLU A 117 12.77 7.22 -30.83
CA GLU A 117 12.18 6.32 -29.84
C GLU A 117 12.91 6.37 -28.47
N LYS A 118 14.21 6.66 -28.46
CA LYS A 118 14.94 6.93 -27.21
C LYS A 118 14.48 8.23 -26.55
N GLU A 119 14.17 9.24 -27.36
CA GLU A 119 13.63 10.52 -26.89
C GLU A 119 12.22 10.37 -26.29
N GLU A 120 11.43 9.37 -26.73
CA GLU A 120 10.11 9.07 -26.10
C GLU A 120 10.21 8.76 -24.60
N LEU A 121 11.36 8.26 -24.10
CA LEU A 121 11.55 8.03 -22.66
C LEU A 121 11.35 9.31 -21.84
N GLU A 122 11.61 10.49 -22.39
CA GLU A 122 11.41 11.78 -21.71
C GLU A 122 9.96 11.95 -21.23
N LYS A 123 8.99 11.39 -21.96
CA LYS A 123 7.56 11.46 -21.59
C LYS A 123 7.22 10.60 -20.37
N PHE A 124 8.01 9.58 -20.06
CA PHE A 124 7.78 8.65 -18.97
C PHE A 124 8.63 8.95 -17.73
N ILE A 125 9.78 9.64 -17.92
CA ILE A 125 10.81 9.71 -16.87
C ILE A 125 10.35 10.38 -15.58
N GLN A 126 9.41 11.31 -15.67
CA GLN A 126 8.85 12.02 -14.52
C GLN A 126 8.09 11.08 -13.58
N ILE A 127 7.48 10.01 -14.11
CA ILE A 127 6.75 8.98 -13.35
C ILE A 127 7.68 8.26 -12.37
N ASN A 128 8.96 8.14 -12.65
CA ASN A 128 9.94 7.52 -11.75
C ASN A 128 10.01 8.15 -10.36
N PHE A 129 9.53 9.38 -10.21
CA PHE A 129 9.67 10.16 -8.98
C PHE A 129 8.39 10.27 -8.18
N ILE A 130 7.31 9.60 -8.60
CA ILE A 130 6.07 9.51 -7.84
C ILE A 130 6.33 8.63 -6.62
N ASN A 131 6.85 7.43 -6.85
CA ASN A 131 7.12 6.43 -5.81
C ASN A 131 8.22 6.91 -4.84
N PRO A 132 7.97 6.89 -3.51
CA PRO A 132 8.98 7.26 -2.51
C PRO A 132 10.05 6.18 -2.30
N GLN A 133 10.08 5.12 -3.10
CA GLN A 133 11.02 4.03 -2.96
C GLN A 133 12.48 4.52 -2.94
N THR A 134 13.26 4.04 -1.97
CA THR A 134 14.66 4.46 -1.76
C THR A 134 15.69 3.49 -2.32
N ASN A 135 15.27 2.38 -2.97
CA ASN A 135 16.19 1.42 -3.57
C ASN A 135 16.98 2.07 -4.72
N PRO A 136 18.31 2.28 -4.59
CA PRO A 136 19.10 3.00 -5.60
C PRO A 136 19.26 2.21 -6.91
N LYS A 137 18.97 0.90 -6.90
CA LYS A 137 19.02 0.05 -8.08
C LYS A 137 17.71 -0.02 -8.84
N TYR A 138 16.62 0.47 -8.26
CA TYR A 138 15.30 0.41 -8.86
C TYR A 138 15.27 1.16 -10.19
N LEU A 139 14.82 0.49 -11.25
CA LEU A 139 14.85 1.07 -12.60
C LEU A 139 13.82 2.19 -12.80
N GLY A 140 12.73 2.18 -12.06
CA GLY A 140 11.72 3.22 -12.03
C GLY A 140 10.47 2.91 -12.84
N ASP A 141 9.33 3.38 -12.34
CA ASP A 141 7.99 3.08 -12.85
C ASP A 141 7.81 3.57 -14.30
N GLY A 142 8.24 4.78 -14.58
CA GLY A 142 8.18 5.35 -15.92
C GLY A 142 9.06 4.59 -16.92
N PHE A 143 10.22 4.10 -16.48
CA PHE A 143 11.06 3.25 -17.33
C PHE A 143 10.37 1.92 -17.66
N PHE A 144 9.65 1.32 -16.74
CA PHE A 144 8.86 0.10 -17.01
C PHE A 144 7.76 0.35 -18.03
N LEU A 145 7.05 1.47 -17.91
CA LEU A 145 6.02 1.88 -18.87
C LEU A 145 6.63 2.12 -20.27
N TYR A 146 7.79 2.75 -20.33
CA TYR A 146 8.54 2.93 -21.59
C TYR A 146 8.94 1.58 -22.21
N VAL A 147 9.47 0.64 -21.41
CA VAL A 147 9.80 -0.71 -21.91
C VAL A 147 8.54 -1.44 -22.38
N LYS A 148 7.40 -1.31 -21.67
CA LYS A 148 6.10 -1.84 -22.12
C LYS A 148 5.71 -1.26 -23.48
N TRP A 149 5.90 0.04 -23.68
CA TRP A 149 5.68 0.70 -24.96
C TRP A 149 6.60 0.14 -26.06
N LEU A 150 7.90 -0.08 -25.78
CA LEU A 150 8.82 -0.74 -26.71
C LEU A 150 8.39 -2.18 -27.04
N MET A 151 7.90 -2.94 -26.08
CA MET A 151 7.42 -4.32 -26.29
C MET A 151 6.24 -4.38 -27.27
N LYS A 152 5.36 -3.36 -27.25
CA LYS A 152 4.25 -3.23 -28.23
C LYS A 152 4.80 -2.90 -29.63
N ARG A 153 5.87 -2.12 -29.70
CA ARG A 153 6.47 -1.66 -30.96
C ARG A 153 7.42 -2.69 -31.60
N TYR A 154 8.09 -3.49 -30.78
CA TYR A 154 9.03 -4.54 -31.20
C TYR A 154 8.58 -5.92 -30.68
N PRO A 155 7.51 -6.52 -31.24
CA PRO A 155 6.97 -7.80 -30.72
C PRO A 155 7.98 -8.95 -30.78
N THR A 156 8.93 -8.97 -31.72
CA THR A 156 9.97 -9.98 -31.84
C THR A 156 10.99 -9.91 -30.71
N GLU A 157 11.22 -8.72 -30.17
CA GLU A 157 12.17 -8.45 -29.07
C GLU A 157 11.49 -8.48 -27.68
N ARG A 158 10.18 -8.74 -27.62
CA ARG A 158 9.38 -8.66 -26.39
C ARG A 158 10.00 -9.44 -25.23
N ASN A 159 10.43 -10.68 -25.46
CA ASN A 159 11.01 -11.51 -24.40
C ASN A 159 12.33 -10.95 -23.88
N ARG A 160 13.17 -10.43 -24.76
CA ARG A 160 14.44 -9.79 -24.39
C ARG A 160 14.22 -8.52 -23.59
N LEU A 161 13.30 -7.66 -24.03
CA LEU A 161 12.93 -6.45 -23.31
C LEU A 161 12.36 -6.76 -21.91
N LEU A 162 11.51 -7.79 -21.82
CA LEU A 162 10.96 -8.27 -20.55
C LEU A 162 12.07 -8.77 -19.61
N GLU A 163 13.05 -9.52 -20.14
CA GLU A 163 14.19 -10.03 -19.36
C GLU A 163 15.03 -8.88 -18.77
N MET A 164 15.19 -7.76 -19.48
CA MET A 164 15.97 -6.60 -19.02
C MET A 164 15.34 -5.90 -17.81
N ILE A 165 14.02 -5.99 -17.63
CA ILE A 165 13.28 -5.42 -16.48
C ILE A 165 12.85 -6.46 -15.46
N SER A 166 13.32 -7.70 -15.60
CA SER A 166 12.91 -8.82 -14.74
C SER A 166 13.82 -9.05 -13.53
N GLN A 167 14.88 -8.27 -13.36
CA GLN A 167 15.88 -8.49 -12.32
C GLN A 167 15.26 -8.39 -10.91
N PRO A 168 15.50 -9.36 -10.00
CA PRO A 168 14.91 -9.35 -8.66
C PRO A 168 15.26 -8.09 -7.85
N GLU A 169 16.47 -7.55 -8.03
CA GLU A 169 16.96 -6.42 -7.26
C GLU A 169 16.46 -5.05 -7.74
N SER A 170 16.11 -4.93 -9.02
CA SER A 170 15.87 -3.63 -9.67
C SER A 170 14.64 -3.60 -10.57
N GLY A 171 14.07 -4.77 -10.87
CA GLY A 171 13.04 -4.93 -11.89
C GLY A 171 11.63 -4.67 -11.40
N VAL A 172 10.71 -4.87 -12.33
CA VAL A 172 9.29 -4.48 -12.22
C VAL A 172 8.55 -5.15 -11.06
N MET A 173 8.99 -6.33 -10.58
CA MET A 173 8.37 -6.98 -9.41
C MET A 173 8.58 -6.20 -8.10
N ASN A 174 9.50 -5.21 -8.07
CA ASN A 174 9.65 -4.32 -6.92
C ASN A 174 8.66 -3.14 -6.93
N PHE A 175 7.79 -3.06 -7.91
CA PHE A 175 6.74 -2.04 -7.94
C PHE A 175 5.69 -2.30 -6.85
N LEU A 176 5.30 -1.23 -6.19
CA LEU A 176 4.12 -1.16 -5.31
C LEU A 176 3.26 0.02 -5.74
N SER A 177 1.98 -0.02 -5.42
CA SER A 177 1.01 1.02 -5.78
C SER A 177 1.52 2.43 -5.50
N VAL A 178 1.34 3.32 -6.46
CA VAL A 178 1.67 4.74 -6.36
C VAL A 178 0.43 5.63 -6.32
N ALA A 179 -0.77 5.07 -6.36
CA ALA A 179 -2.02 5.82 -6.45
C ALA A 179 -2.15 6.88 -5.35
N HIS A 180 -1.76 6.58 -4.10
CA HIS A 180 -1.80 7.55 -2.99
C HIS A 180 -0.80 8.70 -3.12
N TYR A 181 0.18 8.59 -4.00
CA TYR A 181 1.17 9.64 -4.29
C TYR A 181 0.84 10.45 -5.53
N LEU A 182 -0.35 10.23 -6.11
CA LEU A 182 -0.89 10.97 -7.24
C LEU A 182 -2.12 11.79 -6.84
N TYR A 183 -2.22 13.00 -7.37
CA TYR A 183 -3.42 13.81 -7.22
C TYR A 183 -4.65 13.06 -7.73
N LYS A 184 -5.75 13.10 -6.98
CA LYS A 184 -6.99 12.31 -7.18
C LYS A 184 -6.86 10.81 -6.96
N ASN A 185 -5.74 10.32 -6.42
CA ASN A 185 -5.48 8.89 -6.22
C ASN A 185 -5.63 8.07 -7.52
N ASP A 186 -5.09 8.61 -8.62
CA ASP A 186 -5.13 7.96 -9.95
C ASP A 186 -4.35 6.65 -9.93
N ASP A 187 -4.98 5.54 -10.34
CA ASP A 187 -4.42 4.18 -10.36
C ASP A 187 -4.06 3.67 -11.76
N ASN A 188 -4.13 4.52 -12.79
CA ASN A 188 -3.81 4.12 -14.17
C ASN A 188 -2.37 3.58 -14.31
N ILE A 189 -1.40 4.18 -13.58
CA ILE A 189 -0.01 3.71 -13.57
C ILE A 189 0.07 2.31 -12.97
N ASP A 190 -0.63 2.10 -11.86
CA ASP A 190 -0.67 0.82 -11.17
C ASP A 190 -1.18 -0.29 -12.11
N HIS A 191 -2.30 -0.05 -12.80
CA HIS A 191 -2.86 -1.00 -13.76
C HIS A 191 -1.88 -1.37 -14.88
N GLU A 192 -1.24 -0.38 -15.49
CA GLU A 192 -0.27 -0.61 -16.57
C GLU A 192 0.94 -1.42 -16.10
N ILE A 193 1.39 -1.23 -14.86
CA ILE A 193 2.54 -1.98 -14.32
C ILE A 193 2.10 -3.36 -13.82
N TYR A 194 0.92 -3.53 -13.22
CA TYR A 194 0.39 -4.84 -12.86
C TYR A 194 0.25 -5.76 -14.07
N GLU A 195 -0.21 -5.26 -15.22
CA GLU A 195 -0.21 -6.03 -16.47
C GLU A 195 1.20 -6.49 -16.87
N LEU A 196 2.22 -5.65 -16.66
CA LEU A 196 3.60 -6.01 -16.97
C LEU A 196 4.15 -7.07 -15.99
N GLN A 197 3.80 -6.99 -14.70
CA GLN A 197 4.11 -8.02 -13.71
C GLN A 197 3.40 -9.34 -14.04
N GLU A 198 2.15 -9.31 -14.49
CA GLU A 198 1.41 -10.49 -14.94
C GLU A 198 2.09 -11.14 -16.16
N ILE A 199 2.49 -10.36 -17.16
CA ILE A 199 3.25 -10.86 -18.31
C ILE A 199 4.53 -11.55 -17.84
N LEU A 200 5.25 -10.97 -16.88
CA LEU A 200 6.49 -11.51 -16.36
C LEU A 200 6.28 -12.82 -15.59
N THR A 201 5.30 -12.86 -14.70
CA THR A 201 5.01 -14.07 -13.87
C THR A 201 4.48 -15.23 -14.69
N ASN A 202 3.83 -14.96 -15.83
CA ASN A 202 3.38 -15.97 -16.81
C ASN A 202 4.45 -16.33 -17.84
N SER A 203 5.65 -15.71 -17.79
CA SER A 203 6.75 -15.98 -18.70
C SER A 203 7.55 -17.23 -18.30
N LYS A 204 8.56 -17.58 -19.13
CA LYS A 204 9.52 -18.66 -18.81
C LYS A 204 10.75 -18.15 -18.04
N ILE A 205 10.79 -16.87 -17.69
CA ILE A 205 11.95 -16.22 -17.05
C ILE A 205 12.03 -16.67 -15.58
N LYS A 206 13.18 -17.23 -15.20
CA LYS A 206 13.52 -17.46 -13.79
C LYS A 206 14.03 -16.15 -13.16
N PRO A 207 13.75 -15.92 -11.88
CA PRO A 207 13.08 -16.76 -10.87
C PRO A 207 11.54 -16.66 -10.87
N TRP A 208 10.91 -15.84 -11.71
CA TRP A 208 9.49 -15.48 -11.62
C TRP A 208 8.57 -16.66 -11.92
N LYS A 209 8.98 -17.54 -12.84
CA LYS A 209 8.27 -18.80 -13.05
C LYS A 209 8.22 -19.68 -11.79
N ASP A 210 9.34 -19.76 -11.07
CA ASP A 210 9.41 -20.57 -9.84
C ASP A 210 8.62 -19.89 -8.72
N PHE A 211 8.68 -18.56 -8.62
CA PHE A 211 7.87 -17.76 -7.69
C PHE A 211 6.38 -18.01 -7.90
N SER A 212 5.89 -17.89 -9.15
CA SER A 212 4.48 -18.16 -9.49
C SER A 212 4.05 -19.57 -9.11
N LYS A 213 4.86 -20.57 -9.45
CA LYS A 213 4.57 -21.97 -9.11
C LYS A 213 4.48 -22.19 -7.60
N ASN A 214 5.40 -21.59 -6.84
CA ASN A 214 5.41 -21.72 -5.38
C ASN A 214 4.17 -21.05 -4.77
N LEU A 215 3.83 -19.84 -5.21
CA LEU A 215 2.64 -19.15 -4.70
C LEU A 215 1.36 -19.91 -5.01
N LEU A 216 1.18 -20.40 -6.25
CA LEU A 216 0.01 -21.18 -6.65
C LEU A 216 -0.13 -22.47 -5.84
N SER A 217 0.98 -23.07 -5.36
CA SER A 217 0.94 -24.26 -4.50
C SER A 217 0.36 -23.99 -3.11
N LEU A 218 0.25 -22.73 -2.69
CA LEU A 218 -0.31 -22.34 -1.40
C LEU A 218 -1.85 -22.23 -1.42
N PHE A 219 -2.49 -22.24 -2.61
CA PHE A 219 -3.95 -22.25 -2.73
C PHE A 219 -4.49 -23.64 -2.35
N GLN A 220 -4.81 -23.84 -1.09
CA GLN A 220 -5.25 -25.11 -0.55
C GLN A 220 -6.74 -25.05 -0.17
N TYR A 221 -7.54 -25.91 -0.81
CA TYR A 221 -8.97 -26.01 -0.59
C TYR A 221 -9.30 -27.24 0.24
N ASN A 222 -10.24 -27.12 1.18
CA ASN A 222 -10.76 -28.29 1.89
C ASN A 222 -11.73 -29.04 0.97
N SER A 223 -11.50 -30.35 0.77
CA SER A 223 -12.35 -31.18 -0.09
C SER A 223 -13.77 -31.40 0.47
N ASN A 224 -13.94 -31.31 1.79
CA ASN A 224 -15.21 -31.49 2.48
C ASN A 224 -15.43 -30.33 3.49
N PRO A 225 -15.69 -29.10 3.02
CA PRO A 225 -15.87 -27.99 3.92
C PRO A 225 -17.20 -28.11 4.69
N PRO A 226 -17.26 -27.64 5.95
CA PRO A 226 -18.50 -27.65 6.74
C PRO A 226 -19.55 -26.76 6.10
N LYS A 227 -20.84 -27.13 6.23
CA LYS A 227 -21.98 -26.42 5.66
C LYS A 227 -23.17 -26.48 6.63
N THR A 228 -22.98 -25.98 7.81
CA THR A 228 -24.00 -26.01 8.85
C THR A 228 -24.46 -24.58 9.13
N PRO A 229 -25.75 -24.25 8.87
CA PRO A 229 -26.29 -22.95 9.22
C PRO A 229 -26.09 -22.63 10.69
N ASN A 230 -25.66 -21.43 11.00
CA ASN A 230 -25.37 -20.99 12.35
C ASN A 230 -26.46 -20.00 12.86
N PRO A 231 -26.64 -19.88 14.17
CA PRO A 231 -27.58 -18.92 14.73
C PRO A 231 -27.13 -17.46 14.48
N PRO A 232 -28.05 -16.49 14.59
CA PRO A 232 -27.74 -15.06 14.52
C PRO A 232 -26.59 -14.67 15.46
N LYS A 233 -25.85 -13.61 15.11
CA LYS A 233 -24.64 -13.14 15.81
C LYS A 233 -23.48 -14.15 15.81
N THR A 234 -23.47 -15.07 14.86
CA THR A 234 -22.32 -15.92 14.58
C THR A 234 -21.60 -15.38 13.36
N CYS A 235 -20.29 -15.25 13.44
CA CYS A 235 -19.41 -14.81 12.34
C CYS A 235 -18.23 -15.75 12.18
N ALA A 236 -17.61 -15.73 11.01
CA ALA A 236 -16.35 -16.44 10.76
C ALA A 236 -15.22 -15.42 10.59
N LEU A 237 -14.16 -15.57 11.38
CA LEU A 237 -12.97 -14.74 11.26
C LEU A 237 -12.05 -15.34 10.20
N PHE A 238 -11.70 -14.55 9.17
CA PHE A 238 -10.75 -14.99 8.15
C PHE A 238 -9.38 -15.26 8.79
N ASN A 239 -8.80 -16.42 8.50
CA ASN A 239 -7.60 -16.94 9.16
C ASN A 239 -6.58 -17.58 8.20
N ALA A 240 -6.80 -17.45 6.90
CA ALA A 240 -5.94 -18.06 5.87
C ALA A 240 -4.89 -17.06 5.36
N TYR A 241 -3.74 -17.04 5.99
CA TYR A 241 -2.61 -16.18 5.67
C TYR A 241 -1.39 -16.98 5.23
N ALA A 242 -0.38 -16.30 4.67
CA ALA A 242 0.89 -16.93 4.34
C ALA A 242 1.52 -17.58 5.58
N LYS A 243 2.04 -18.80 5.43
CA LYS A 243 2.53 -19.63 6.55
C LYS A 243 3.65 -19.01 7.37
N HIS A 244 4.43 -18.10 6.77
CA HIS A 244 5.52 -17.40 7.46
C HIS A 244 5.03 -16.22 8.31
N LEU A 245 3.77 -15.78 8.14
CA LEU A 245 3.16 -14.72 8.92
C LEU A 245 2.47 -15.28 10.16
N ASN A 246 2.92 -14.88 11.34
CA ASN A 246 2.29 -15.28 12.59
C ASN A 246 1.06 -14.41 12.89
N ALA A 247 -0.13 -14.95 12.62
CA ALA A 247 -1.38 -14.25 12.86
C ALA A 247 -1.96 -14.45 14.28
N GLN A 248 -1.29 -15.21 15.17
CA GLN A 248 -1.85 -15.56 16.47
C GLN A 248 -2.21 -14.35 17.33
N SER A 249 -1.35 -13.36 17.39
CA SER A 249 -1.55 -12.12 18.12
C SER A 249 -2.83 -11.39 17.67
N LEU A 250 -2.97 -11.21 16.35
CA LEU A 250 -4.13 -10.56 15.74
C LEU A 250 -5.42 -11.38 15.97
N LEU A 251 -5.37 -12.67 15.67
CA LEU A 251 -6.56 -13.53 15.76
C LEU A 251 -7.07 -13.71 17.19
N LYS A 252 -6.17 -13.83 18.19
CA LYS A 252 -6.55 -13.91 19.60
C LYS A 252 -7.29 -12.64 20.04
N SER A 253 -6.68 -11.47 19.81
CA SER A 253 -7.29 -10.19 20.19
C SER A 253 -8.58 -9.91 19.43
N ALA A 254 -8.64 -10.22 18.14
CA ALA A 254 -9.86 -10.07 17.34
C ALA A 254 -11.01 -10.95 17.86
N LYS A 255 -10.76 -12.24 18.17
CA LYS A 255 -11.76 -13.14 18.75
C LYS A 255 -12.27 -12.63 20.10
N LEU A 256 -11.36 -12.22 20.99
CA LEU A 256 -11.74 -11.69 22.30
C LEU A 256 -12.55 -10.38 22.17
N TYR A 257 -12.18 -9.49 21.25
CA TYR A 257 -12.94 -8.28 20.99
C TYR A 257 -14.36 -8.59 20.51
N LEU A 258 -14.50 -9.48 19.51
CA LEU A 258 -15.80 -9.93 18.99
C LEU A 258 -16.67 -10.56 20.09
N GLU A 259 -16.08 -11.39 20.95
CA GLU A 259 -16.79 -11.99 22.10
C GLU A 259 -17.31 -10.91 23.07
N LYS A 260 -16.49 -9.93 23.43
CA LYS A 260 -16.91 -8.78 24.28
C LYS A 260 -18.01 -7.95 23.61
N MET A 261 -18.09 -7.92 22.28
CA MET A 261 -19.17 -7.32 21.50
C MET A 261 -20.40 -8.22 21.31
N GLY A 262 -20.41 -9.39 21.94
CA GLY A 262 -21.54 -10.34 21.91
C GLY A 262 -21.66 -11.13 20.62
N GLN A 263 -20.58 -11.22 19.82
CA GLN A 263 -20.50 -12.05 18.62
C GLN A 263 -19.91 -13.42 18.96
N LYS A 264 -20.45 -14.48 18.37
CA LYS A 264 -19.86 -15.82 18.44
C LYS A 264 -18.99 -16.05 17.19
N THR A 265 -17.75 -16.44 17.38
CA THR A 265 -16.85 -16.79 16.27
C THR A 265 -16.84 -18.29 16.00
N ILE A 266 -16.77 -18.68 14.73
CA ILE A 266 -16.49 -20.05 14.30
C ILE A 266 -15.24 -20.07 13.41
N ASP A 267 -14.51 -21.18 13.46
CA ASP A 267 -13.36 -21.40 12.57
C ASP A 267 -13.83 -22.18 11.33
N LEU A 268 -13.54 -21.62 10.16
CA LEU A 268 -13.79 -22.25 8.87
C LEU A 268 -12.47 -22.48 8.13
N PRO A 269 -12.37 -23.56 7.31
CA PRO A 269 -11.16 -23.88 6.56
C PRO A 269 -11.05 -23.01 5.31
N PHE A 270 -10.76 -21.72 5.49
CA PHE A 270 -10.57 -20.79 4.40
C PHE A 270 -9.32 -21.12 3.57
N CYS A 271 -9.36 -20.73 2.31
CA CYS A 271 -8.24 -20.82 1.38
C CYS A 271 -7.45 -19.50 1.40
N TYR A 272 -6.12 -19.59 1.42
CA TYR A 272 -5.25 -18.43 1.22
C TYR A 272 -5.44 -17.87 -0.19
N ASP A 273 -5.56 -16.55 -0.32
CA ASP A 273 -5.84 -15.82 -1.56
C ASP A 273 -4.59 -15.42 -2.36
N GLY A 274 -3.39 -15.78 -1.86
CA GLY A 274 -2.11 -15.42 -2.49
C GLY A 274 -1.56 -14.06 -2.08
N GLY A 275 -2.22 -13.34 -1.16
CA GLY A 275 -1.78 -12.03 -0.69
C GLY A 275 -1.66 -11.00 -1.82
N TYR A 276 -0.66 -10.13 -1.73
CA TYR A 276 -0.46 -9.05 -2.71
C TYR A 276 -0.27 -9.58 -4.15
N TYR A 277 0.51 -10.66 -4.31
CA TYR A 277 0.85 -11.20 -5.64
C TYR A 277 -0.17 -12.18 -6.20
N GLY A 278 -1.14 -12.64 -5.42
CA GLY A 278 -2.14 -13.63 -5.86
C GLY A 278 -2.85 -13.23 -7.15
N LYS A 279 -3.42 -12.03 -7.19
CA LYS A 279 -4.11 -11.49 -8.36
C LYS A 279 -3.20 -11.24 -9.56
N ILE A 280 -1.90 -10.96 -9.32
CA ILE A 280 -0.90 -10.67 -10.36
C ILE A 280 -0.45 -11.97 -11.04
N ILE A 281 -0.29 -13.05 -10.26
CA ILE A 281 0.21 -14.34 -10.79
C ILE A 281 -0.88 -15.10 -11.52
N SER A 282 -2.09 -15.12 -10.98
CA SER A 282 -3.24 -15.77 -11.60
C SER A 282 -4.54 -15.17 -11.10
N THR A 283 -5.07 -14.22 -11.85
CA THR A 283 -6.38 -13.62 -11.57
C THR A 283 -7.45 -14.68 -11.37
N HIS A 284 -7.44 -15.75 -12.18
CA HIS A 284 -8.46 -16.80 -12.10
C HIS A 284 -8.37 -17.64 -10.81
N ASP A 285 -7.17 -18.03 -10.38
CA ASP A 285 -6.99 -18.79 -9.14
C ASP A 285 -7.23 -17.93 -7.91
N PHE A 286 -6.80 -16.66 -7.95
CA PHE A 286 -7.11 -15.66 -6.94
C PHE A 286 -8.64 -15.49 -6.76
N LEU A 287 -9.38 -15.24 -7.85
CA LEU A 287 -10.84 -15.11 -7.80
C LEU A 287 -11.51 -16.42 -7.34
N THR A 288 -10.96 -17.58 -7.72
CA THR A 288 -11.48 -18.88 -7.26
C THR A 288 -11.31 -19.04 -5.75
N ALA A 289 -10.16 -18.66 -5.18
CA ALA A 289 -9.92 -18.73 -3.73
C ALA A 289 -10.84 -17.78 -2.97
N CYS A 290 -10.98 -16.56 -3.43
CA CYS A 290 -11.90 -15.58 -2.83
C CYS A 290 -13.37 -16.06 -2.91
N ALA A 291 -13.81 -16.55 -4.08
CA ALA A 291 -15.15 -17.10 -4.24
C ALA A 291 -15.41 -18.32 -3.37
N TYR A 292 -14.41 -19.21 -3.21
CA TYR A 292 -14.48 -20.34 -2.27
C TYR A 292 -14.72 -19.85 -0.85
N ASN A 293 -13.98 -18.85 -0.37
CA ASN A 293 -14.10 -18.30 0.97
C ASN A 293 -15.50 -17.67 1.21
N LEU A 294 -15.99 -16.91 0.23
CA LEU A 294 -17.33 -16.32 0.29
C LEU A 294 -18.44 -17.38 0.26
N ALA A 295 -18.33 -18.37 -0.63
CA ALA A 295 -19.28 -19.47 -0.72
C ALA A 295 -19.30 -20.30 0.57
N LEU A 296 -18.14 -20.51 1.20
CA LEU A 296 -18.02 -21.22 2.46
C LEU A 296 -18.71 -20.47 3.61
N ALA A 297 -18.51 -19.15 3.72
CA ALA A 297 -19.20 -18.31 4.70
C ALA A 297 -20.72 -18.36 4.48
N LYS A 298 -21.18 -18.23 3.22
CA LYS A 298 -22.60 -18.30 2.86
C LYS A 298 -23.23 -19.65 3.20
N ALA A 299 -22.55 -20.76 2.87
CA ALA A 299 -23.03 -22.11 3.18
C ALA A 299 -23.18 -22.38 4.70
N ASN A 300 -22.47 -21.61 5.52
CA ASN A 300 -22.56 -21.65 6.99
C ASN A 300 -23.47 -20.56 7.57
N GLY A 301 -24.08 -19.70 6.75
CA GLY A 301 -24.98 -18.63 7.17
C GLY A 301 -24.32 -17.61 8.09
N VAL A 302 -23.06 -17.25 7.84
CA VAL A 302 -22.28 -16.33 8.68
C VAL A 302 -21.70 -15.16 7.88
N SER A 303 -21.51 -14.02 8.56
CA SER A 303 -20.74 -12.90 8.05
C SER A 303 -19.25 -13.26 8.08
N LEU A 304 -18.50 -12.80 7.08
CA LEU A 304 -17.06 -13.00 6.97
C LEU A 304 -16.33 -11.77 7.49
N ILE A 305 -15.59 -11.93 8.60
CA ILE A 305 -14.85 -10.86 9.27
C ILE A 305 -13.37 -10.91 8.87
N PHE A 306 -12.84 -9.78 8.43
CA PHE A 306 -11.43 -9.58 8.19
C PHE A 306 -10.85 -8.65 9.26
N CYS A 307 -9.70 -8.99 9.81
CA CYS A 307 -8.95 -8.16 10.75
C CYS A 307 -7.58 -7.73 10.21
N GLU A 308 -7.26 -8.13 8.98
CA GLU A 308 -6.04 -7.82 8.26
C GLU A 308 -6.40 -7.12 6.94
N GLU A 309 -5.74 -5.99 6.66
CA GLU A 309 -6.18 -5.10 5.58
C GLU A 309 -5.90 -5.64 4.18
N ASP A 310 -4.81 -6.37 3.97
CA ASP A 310 -4.46 -6.90 2.65
C ASP A 310 -5.47 -7.94 2.19
N ALA A 311 -5.86 -8.85 3.08
CA ALA A 311 -6.89 -9.84 2.81
C ALA A 311 -8.28 -9.21 2.62
N TYR A 312 -8.59 -8.15 3.39
CA TYR A 312 -9.85 -7.41 3.22
C TYR A 312 -9.92 -6.71 1.86
N LEU A 313 -8.86 -6.02 1.45
CA LEU A 313 -8.81 -5.36 0.14
C LEU A 313 -8.88 -6.37 -1.01
N ASN A 314 -8.25 -7.53 -0.86
CA ASN A 314 -8.30 -8.61 -1.83
C ASN A 314 -9.73 -9.15 -2.01
N ILE A 315 -10.44 -9.42 -0.92
CA ILE A 315 -11.81 -9.96 -1.01
C ILE A 315 -12.79 -8.93 -1.57
N LEU A 316 -12.62 -7.64 -1.27
CA LEU A 316 -13.44 -6.58 -1.84
C LEU A 316 -13.23 -6.48 -3.35
N HIS A 317 -11.98 -6.45 -3.80
CA HIS A 317 -11.64 -6.45 -5.23
C HIS A 317 -12.22 -7.68 -5.95
N ALA A 318 -12.02 -8.87 -5.37
CA ALA A 318 -12.56 -10.10 -5.95
C ALA A 318 -14.09 -10.08 -6.04
N LYS A 319 -14.77 -9.59 -4.98
CA LYS A 319 -16.23 -9.45 -4.97
C LYS A 319 -16.71 -8.49 -6.05
N GLU A 320 -16.05 -7.35 -6.23
CA GLU A 320 -16.38 -6.38 -7.26
C GLU A 320 -16.27 -6.99 -8.67
N VAL A 321 -15.15 -7.67 -8.95
CA VAL A 321 -14.91 -8.34 -10.22
C VAL A 321 -15.98 -9.42 -10.48
N LEU A 322 -16.25 -10.26 -9.49
CA LEU A 322 -17.24 -11.34 -9.59
C LEU A 322 -18.66 -10.78 -9.80
N ASP A 323 -19.05 -9.80 -9.00
CA ASP A 323 -20.41 -9.24 -9.05
C ASP A 323 -20.72 -8.54 -10.39
N ASN A 324 -19.69 -8.08 -11.12
CA ASN A 324 -19.83 -7.41 -12.40
C ASN A 324 -19.63 -8.32 -13.63
N ASN A 325 -19.20 -9.59 -13.45
CA ASN A 325 -18.85 -10.48 -14.55
C ASN A 325 -19.50 -11.87 -14.42
N PRO A 326 -20.74 -12.05 -14.87
CA PRO A 326 -21.46 -13.34 -14.76
C PRO A 326 -20.72 -14.54 -15.39
N GLU A 327 -20.04 -14.34 -16.51
CA GLU A 327 -19.29 -15.41 -17.20
C GLU A 327 -18.12 -15.94 -16.33
N ILE A 328 -17.49 -15.05 -15.55
CA ILE A 328 -16.44 -15.43 -14.62
C ILE A 328 -17.04 -16.24 -13.47
N ILE A 329 -18.21 -15.84 -12.95
CA ILE A 329 -18.92 -16.59 -11.91
C ILE A 329 -19.21 -18.02 -12.37
N ASP A 330 -19.72 -18.20 -13.59
CA ASP A 330 -20.04 -19.52 -14.12
C ASP A 330 -18.80 -20.42 -14.17
N SER A 331 -17.70 -19.91 -14.70
CA SER A 331 -16.43 -20.62 -14.78
C SER A 331 -15.90 -21.00 -13.39
N ILE A 332 -15.99 -20.10 -12.41
CA ILE A 332 -15.55 -20.35 -11.02
C ILE A 332 -16.48 -21.35 -10.35
N ASN A 333 -17.80 -21.24 -10.52
CA ASN A 333 -18.75 -22.17 -9.94
C ASN A 333 -18.56 -23.60 -10.46
N GLU A 334 -18.15 -23.80 -11.71
CA GLU A 334 -17.75 -25.12 -12.21
C GLU A 334 -16.58 -25.70 -11.38
N LYS A 335 -15.58 -24.87 -11.02
CA LYS A 335 -14.48 -25.30 -10.14
C LYS A 335 -14.94 -25.59 -8.71
N LEU A 336 -15.89 -24.77 -8.19
CA LEU A 336 -16.40 -24.92 -6.81
C LEU A 336 -17.28 -26.14 -6.60
N LYS A 337 -17.89 -26.70 -7.67
CA LYS A 337 -18.73 -27.91 -7.61
C LYS A 337 -18.04 -29.10 -6.93
N LYS A 338 -16.72 -29.28 -7.14
CA LYS A 338 -15.95 -30.37 -6.47
C LYS A 338 -15.90 -30.27 -4.95
N TYR A 339 -16.12 -29.04 -4.42
CA TYR A 339 -16.25 -28.77 -2.97
C TYR A 339 -17.72 -28.70 -2.54
N GLN A 340 -18.66 -28.93 -3.48
CA GLN A 340 -20.10 -28.76 -3.27
C GLN A 340 -20.45 -27.35 -2.78
N LEU A 341 -19.73 -26.34 -3.23
CA LEU A 341 -19.96 -24.93 -2.98
C LEU A 341 -20.41 -24.23 -4.25
N VAL A 342 -21.15 -23.14 -4.07
CA VAL A 342 -21.56 -22.25 -5.14
C VAL A 342 -21.37 -20.82 -4.66
N TYR A 343 -20.66 -20.02 -5.42
CA TYR A 343 -20.61 -18.59 -5.19
C TYR A 343 -21.92 -17.94 -5.61
N GLU A 344 -22.51 -17.24 -4.68
CA GLU A 344 -23.68 -16.38 -4.88
C GLU A 344 -23.44 -15.05 -4.19
N LYS A 345 -23.96 -13.97 -4.77
CA LYS A 345 -23.89 -12.63 -4.19
C LYS A 345 -24.56 -12.55 -2.82
N GLY A 346 -24.21 -11.53 -2.01
CA GLY A 346 -24.90 -11.18 -0.80
C GLY A 346 -24.28 -11.72 0.49
N VAL A 347 -23.04 -12.20 0.46
CA VAL A 347 -22.27 -12.45 1.70
C VAL A 347 -21.90 -11.12 2.33
N GLU A 348 -22.19 -10.98 3.62
CA GLU A 348 -21.74 -9.83 4.40
C GLU A 348 -20.25 -9.96 4.70
N ILE A 349 -19.49 -8.94 4.28
CA ILE A 349 -18.05 -8.80 4.52
C ILE A 349 -17.88 -7.63 5.47
N VAL A 350 -17.15 -7.85 6.56
CA VAL A 350 -16.90 -6.83 7.58
C VAL A 350 -15.40 -6.67 7.79
N TYR A 351 -14.92 -5.45 7.76
CA TYR A 351 -13.58 -5.12 8.22
C TYR A 351 -13.62 -4.76 9.70
N LEU A 352 -13.01 -5.58 10.54
CA LEU A 352 -13.09 -5.44 11.99
C LEU A 352 -12.61 -4.08 12.49
N ASN A 353 -11.57 -3.52 11.85
CA ASN A 353 -10.99 -2.24 12.26
C ASN A 353 -11.94 -1.06 11.98
N GLU A 354 -12.69 -1.08 10.86
CA GLU A 354 -13.77 -0.10 10.64
C GLU A 354 -14.86 -0.26 11.68
N TRP A 355 -15.22 -1.50 12.01
CA TRP A 355 -16.22 -1.79 13.03
C TRP A 355 -15.77 -1.36 14.42
N VAL A 356 -14.49 -1.59 14.79
CA VAL A 356 -13.92 -1.05 16.06
C VAL A 356 -14.00 0.47 16.07
N ASN A 357 -13.75 1.12 14.95
CA ASN A 357 -13.77 2.56 14.81
C ASN A 357 -15.20 3.15 14.90
N GLU A 358 -16.21 2.45 14.41
CA GLU A 358 -17.60 2.90 14.38
C GLU A 358 -18.39 2.47 15.64
N PHE A 359 -18.23 1.21 16.09
CA PHE A 359 -18.97 0.62 17.21
C PHE A 359 -18.24 0.81 18.53
N LEU A 360 -18.26 2.02 19.06
CA LEU A 360 -17.62 2.38 20.33
C LEU A 360 -18.57 2.20 21.54
N ALA A 361 -19.43 1.18 21.52
CA ALA A 361 -20.47 0.94 22.55
C ALA A 361 -19.92 0.46 23.91
N TRP A 362 -18.61 0.25 24.03
CA TRP A 362 -17.95 -0.19 25.26
C TRP A 362 -17.46 0.98 26.12
N GLU A 363 -17.28 0.73 27.42
CA GLU A 363 -16.81 1.69 28.39
C GLU A 363 -15.27 1.83 28.33
N LEU A 364 -14.80 3.07 28.30
CA LEU A 364 -13.36 3.41 28.41
C LEU A 364 -12.92 3.28 29.87
N LYS A 365 -12.03 2.33 30.17
CA LYS A 365 -11.48 2.08 31.50
C LYS A 365 -10.02 2.49 31.65
N SER A 366 -9.26 2.42 30.55
CA SER A 366 -7.84 2.72 30.50
C SER A 366 -7.54 3.66 29.34
N PRO A 367 -7.61 4.99 29.54
CA PRO A 367 -7.33 5.98 28.51
C PRO A 367 -5.83 6.00 28.15
N PHE A 368 -5.53 6.39 26.92
CA PHE A 368 -4.17 6.53 26.37
C PHE A 368 -3.67 7.99 26.35
N ASP A 369 -4.10 8.82 27.29
CA ASP A 369 -3.79 10.27 27.35
C ASP A 369 -2.29 10.59 27.30
N ALA A 370 -1.44 9.69 27.82
CA ALA A 370 0.00 9.88 27.92
C ALA A 370 0.79 9.28 26.75
N PHE A 371 0.11 8.66 25.78
CA PHE A 371 0.74 7.90 24.71
C PHE A 371 0.62 8.58 23.34
N LEU A 372 1.64 8.34 22.53
CA LEU A 372 1.68 8.68 21.11
C LEU A 372 1.77 7.39 20.29
N GLY A 373 0.85 7.18 19.36
CA GLY A 373 0.87 6.07 18.40
C GLY A 373 1.30 6.54 17.02
N ALA A 374 1.93 5.66 16.23
CA ALA A 374 2.15 5.88 14.81
C ALA A 374 1.40 4.80 14.01
N GLU A 375 0.34 5.19 13.31
CA GLU A 375 -0.51 4.27 12.55
C GLU A 375 -0.03 4.09 11.11
N PHE A 376 0.03 2.83 10.66
CA PHE A 376 0.31 2.40 9.29
C PHE A 376 -0.87 1.60 8.75
N SER A 377 -1.63 2.20 7.84
CA SER A 377 -2.81 1.60 7.22
C SER A 377 -3.01 2.13 5.81
N ARG A 378 -3.32 1.26 4.86
CA ARG A 378 -3.72 1.64 3.48
C ARG A 378 -5.19 2.04 3.38
N ILE A 379 -5.96 1.77 4.42
CA ILE A 379 -7.37 2.12 4.54
C ILE A 379 -7.48 3.40 5.37
N LYS A 380 -8.68 3.93 5.51
CA LYS A 380 -8.96 5.12 6.31
C LYS A 380 -8.40 4.99 7.73
N GLN A 381 -7.79 6.06 8.22
CA GLN A 381 -7.22 6.12 9.56
C GLN A 381 -8.28 6.10 10.66
N SER A 382 -7.88 5.65 11.85
CA SER A 382 -8.76 5.34 12.97
C SER A 382 -9.02 6.53 13.91
N ASP A 383 -9.14 7.76 13.38
CA ASP A 383 -9.26 9.00 14.15
C ASP A 383 -10.39 8.99 15.18
N HIS A 384 -11.56 8.50 14.79
CA HIS A 384 -12.72 8.49 15.68
C HIS A 384 -12.47 7.57 16.89
N PHE A 385 -11.85 6.41 16.65
CA PHE A 385 -11.44 5.50 17.69
C PHE A 385 -10.35 6.11 18.59
N PHE A 386 -9.30 6.70 17.99
CA PHE A 386 -8.21 7.33 18.74
C PHE A 386 -8.70 8.46 19.62
N ASN A 387 -9.62 9.30 19.12
CA ASN A 387 -10.25 10.34 19.93
C ASN A 387 -11.00 9.76 21.13
N LYS A 388 -11.75 8.66 20.95
CA LYS A 388 -12.45 8.00 22.08
C LYS A 388 -11.47 7.53 23.14
N ILE A 389 -10.39 6.87 22.76
CA ILE A 389 -9.41 6.33 23.72
C ILE A 389 -8.38 7.37 24.18
N ARG A 390 -8.46 8.60 23.66
CA ARG A 390 -7.57 9.73 23.94
C ARG A 390 -6.10 9.48 23.54
N LEU A 391 -5.90 8.67 22.50
CA LEU A 391 -4.58 8.43 21.91
C LEU A 391 -4.25 9.53 20.92
N LYS A 392 -3.03 10.09 21.03
CA LYS A 392 -2.48 10.95 19.98
C LYS A 392 -1.87 10.08 18.89
N ALA A 393 -2.33 10.27 17.63
CA ALA A 393 -1.79 9.57 16.47
C ALA A 393 -1.70 10.55 15.29
N PRO A 394 -0.53 11.18 15.06
CA PRO A 394 -0.35 12.16 13.99
C PRO A 394 -0.40 11.48 12.63
N HIS A 395 -0.99 12.17 11.66
CA HIS A 395 -1.02 11.75 10.26
C HIS A 395 0.29 12.11 9.56
N PHE A 396 0.77 11.19 8.72
CA PHE A 396 1.89 11.42 7.81
C PHE A 396 1.68 10.61 6.52
N LEU A 397 2.19 11.08 5.39
CA LEU A 397 1.87 10.50 4.08
C LEU A 397 2.29 9.02 3.98
N GLU A 398 3.46 8.69 4.53
CA GLU A 398 4.00 7.33 4.49
C GLU A 398 3.19 6.34 5.32
N SER A 399 2.25 6.81 6.16
CA SER A 399 1.34 5.94 6.92
C SER A 399 0.46 5.06 6.04
N PHE A 400 0.19 5.49 4.79
CA PHE A 400 -0.56 4.71 3.81
C PHE A 400 0.27 3.67 3.05
N GLN A 401 1.59 3.60 3.28
CA GLN A 401 2.48 2.73 2.53
C GLN A 401 2.66 1.38 3.23
N ASN A 402 2.57 0.28 2.45
CA ASN A 402 2.91 -1.06 2.88
C ASN A 402 4.01 -1.64 1.99
N TYR A 403 5.23 -1.73 2.51
CA TYR A 403 6.37 -2.31 1.80
C TYR A 403 6.58 -3.80 2.08
N ALA A 404 5.77 -4.41 2.94
CA ALA A 404 5.95 -5.81 3.31
C ALA A 404 5.88 -6.80 2.12
N PRO A 405 5.08 -6.57 1.06
CA PRO A 405 5.11 -7.45 -0.10
C PRO A 405 6.49 -7.57 -0.77
N LEU A 406 7.34 -6.54 -0.68
CA LEU A 406 8.70 -6.61 -1.22
C LEU A 406 9.55 -7.69 -0.56
N LEU A 407 9.27 -8.10 0.68
CA LEU A 407 9.99 -9.17 1.37
C LEU A 407 9.94 -10.50 0.60
N GLU A 408 8.90 -10.72 -0.19
CA GLU A 408 8.70 -11.95 -0.97
C GLU A 408 9.52 -11.97 -2.28
N VAL A 409 9.81 -10.80 -2.85
CA VAL A 409 10.46 -10.66 -4.16
C VAL A 409 11.87 -10.10 -4.09
N ASN A 410 12.15 -9.26 -3.09
CA ASN A 410 13.44 -8.63 -2.83
C ASN A 410 13.58 -8.35 -1.33
N GLU A 411 14.00 -9.35 -0.57
CA GLU A 411 14.07 -9.26 0.89
C GLU A 411 14.89 -8.05 1.38
N ILE A 412 16.01 -7.73 0.72
CA ILE A 412 16.87 -6.61 1.15
C ILE A 412 16.12 -5.27 0.96
N SER A 413 15.48 -5.06 -0.18
CA SER A 413 14.69 -3.86 -0.43
C SER A 413 13.50 -3.81 0.53
N GLY A 414 12.77 -4.91 0.71
CA GLY A 414 11.66 -5.01 1.64
C GLY A 414 12.06 -4.64 3.07
N LEU A 415 13.17 -5.20 3.57
CA LEU A 415 13.69 -4.88 4.91
C LEU A 415 14.10 -3.42 5.05
N LEU A 416 14.77 -2.86 4.03
CA LEU A 416 15.19 -1.45 4.03
C LEU A 416 13.98 -0.51 4.11
N GLN A 417 12.97 -0.77 3.30
CA GLN A 417 11.77 0.07 3.21
C GLN A 417 10.87 -0.08 4.43
N CYS A 418 10.68 -1.30 4.94
CA CYS A 418 9.95 -1.52 6.20
C CYS A 418 10.68 -0.89 7.40
N ALA A 419 12.03 -0.96 7.44
CA ALA A 419 12.81 -0.27 8.47
C ALA A 419 12.61 1.25 8.38
N HIS A 420 12.59 1.82 7.18
CA HIS A 420 12.30 3.24 6.98
C HIS A 420 10.96 3.63 7.63
N LEU A 421 9.87 2.91 7.32
CA LEU A 421 8.57 3.16 7.93
C LEU A 421 8.61 3.04 9.46
N ARG A 422 9.23 1.96 9.97
CA ARG A 422 9.37 1.74 11.40
C ARG A 422 10.05 2.91 12.10
N TYR A 423 11.19 3.35 11.56
CA TYR A 423 11.93 4.47 12.13
C TYR A 423 11.27 5.82 11.94
N LEU A 424 10.44 6.03 10.93
CA LEU A 424 9.59 7.22 10.85
C LEU A 424 8.66 7.31 12.07
N GLY A 425 7.98 6.22 12.43
CA GLY A 425 7.15 6.20 13.63
C GLY A 425 7.94 6.45 14.92
N ILE A 426 9.11 5.82 15.06
CA ILE A 426 10.01 6.02 16.23
C ILE A 426 10.50 7.47 16.29
N ASP A 427 10.93 8.05 15.18
CA ASP A 427 11.46 9.42 15.11
C ASP A 427 10.39 10.48 15.38
N LEU A 428 9.10 10.15 15.15
CA LEU A 428 7.97 10.95 15.61
C LEU A 428 7.77 10.91 17.13
N GLY A 429 8.50 10.04 17.84
CA GLY A 429 8.39 9.83 19.28
C GLY A 429 7.26 8.90 19.69
N ALA A 430 6.81 8.01 18.80
CA ALA A 430 5.75 7.06 19.10
C ALA A 430 6.16 6.06 20.20
N ASP A 431 5.30 5.88 21.20
CA ASP A 431 5.45 4.87 22.25
C ASP A 431 5.18 3.46 21.70
N PHE A 432 4.37 3.35 20.66
CA PHE A 432 4.10 2.11 19.93
C PHE A 432 3.66 2.40 18.49
N LEU A 433 3.91 1.44 17.61
CA LEU A 433 3.46 1.45 16.24
C LEU A 433 2.10 0.74 16.14
N ILE A 434 1.27 1.15 15.20
CA ILE A 434 -0.05 0.55 14.96
C ILE A 434 -0.06 0.07 13.51
N THR A 435 -0.35 -1.21 13.30
CA THR A 435 -0.46 -1.75 11.94
C THR A 435 -1.74 -2.55 11.76
N HIS A 436 -2.21 -2.56 10.53
CA HIS A 436 -3.37 -3.34 10.08
C HIS A 436 -2.95 -4.46 9.12
N SER A 437 -1.65 -4.56 8.83
CA SER A 437 -1.05 -5.58 7.96
C SER A 437 -0.19 -6.55 8.75
N LEU A 438 -0.43 -7.86 8.56
CA LEU A 438 0.43 -8.93 9.12
C LEU A 438 1.85 -8.90 8.54
N GLY A 439 1.98 -8.47 7.30
CA GLY A 439 3.29 -8.32 6.66
C GLY A 439 4.13 -7.24 7.34
N LEU A 440 3.54 -6.05 7.60
CA LEU A 440 4.24 -4.99 8.35
C LEU A 440 4.52 -5.41 9.80
N PHE A 441 3.56 -6.06 10.46
CA PHE A 441 3.79 -6.61 11.80
C PHE A 441 4.98 -7.56 11.82
N HIS A 442 5.05 -8.49 10.87
CA HIS A 442 6.18 -9.40 10.73
C HIS A 442 7.51 -8.66 10.53
N ALA A 443 7.51 -7.63 9.67
CA ALA A 443 8.71 -6.81 9.43
C ALA A 443 9.14 -6.01 10.67
N PHE A 444 8.19 -5.40 11.38
CA PHE A 444 8.44 -4.52 12.52
C PHE A 444 8.79 -5.27 13.80
N GLU A 445 8.24 -6.47 13.98
CA GLU A 445 8.48 -7.33 15.12
C GLU A 445 9.55 -8.39 14.82
N ASN A 446 9.24 -9.38 14.01
CA ASN A 446 10.08 -10.56 13.86
C ASN A 446 11.37 -10.31 13.07
N LEU A 447 11.36 -9.37 12.11
CA LEU A 447 12.51 -9.02 11.30
C LEU A 447 13.20 -7.72 11.73
N SER A 448 12.77 -7.08 12.83
CA SER A 448 13.25 -5.78 13.28
C SER A 448 14.78 -5.71 13.43
N LEU A 449 15.40 -6.70 14.04
CA LEU A 449 16.86 -6.75 14.22
C LEU A 449 17.60 -6.85 12.87
N LYS A 450 17.09 -7.62 11.92
CA LYS A 450 17.68 -7.75 10.57
C LYS A 450 17.50 -6.46 9.78
N ALA A 451 16.32 -5.87 9.86
CA ALA A 451 15.96 -4.61 9.22
C ALA A 451 16.81 -3.45 9.76
N SER A 452 16.99 -3.33 11.07
CA SER A 452 17.82 -2.30 11.72
C SER A 452 19.28 -2.35 11.27
N LYS A 453 19.86 -3.56 11.18
CA LYS A 453 21.24 -3.75 10.69
C LYS A 453 21.39 -3.27 9.24
N ILE A 454 20.43 -3.58 8.36
CA ILE A 454 20.47 -3.15 6.95
C ILE A 454 20.26 -1.63 6.86
N TYR A 455 19.37 -1.07 7.67
CA TYR A 455 19.09 0.36 7.71
C TYR A 455 20.17 1.16 8.45
N LYS A 456 21.12 0.46 9.10
CA LYS A 456 22.26 1.03 9.86
C LYS A 456 21.81 1.91 11.04
N ARG A 457 20.83 1.42 11.78
CA ARG A 457 20.38 2.01 13.04
C ARG A 457 20.35 0.95 14.14
N ASP A 458 20.42 1.40 15.40
CA ASP A 458 20.23 0.52 16.55
C ASP A 458 18.81 -0.03 16.58
N ASN A 459 18.66 -1.30 17.00
CA ASN A 459 17.34 -1.88 17.14
C ASN A 459 16.63 -1.27 18.34
N ASP A 460 15.53 -0.58 18.07
CA ASP A 460 14.66 0.01 19.09
C ASP A 460 13.63 -0.99 19.58
N ASN A 461 13.17 -0.88 20.83
CA ASN A 461 12.23 -1.80 21.46
C ASN A 461 10.76 -1.34 21.35
N THR A 462 10.46 -0.32 20.56
CA THR A 462 9.08 0.15 20.34
C THR A 462 8.21 -0.98 19.80
N PRO A 463 7.16 -1.40 20.54
CA PRO A 463 6.30 -2.51 20.12
C PRO A 463 5.33 -2.10 19.02
N THR A 464 4.84 -3.09 18.28
CA THR A 464 3.82 -2.90 17.25
C THR A 464 2.51 -3.54 17.70
N LEU A 465 1.40 -2.82 17.66
CA LEU A 465 0.09 -3.27 18.11
C LEU A 465 -0.92 -3.32 16.95
N PHE A 466 -1.90 -4.20 17.10
CA PHE A 466 -3.10 -4.23 16.27
C PHE A 466 -4.24 -3.47 16.94
N LEU A 467 -5.14 -2.91 16.15
CA LEU A 467 -6.27 -2.12 16.65
C LEU A 467 -7.16 -2.87 17.66
N PRO A 468 -7.49 -4.17 17.49
CA PRO A 468 -8.24 -4.93 18.49
C PRO A 468 -7.53 -5.04 19.84
N GLN A 469 -6.18 -5.12 19.85
CA GLN A 469 -5.40 -5.12 21.10
C GLN A 469 -5.55 -3.79 21.84
N ILE A 470 -5.38 -2.68 21.12
CA ILE A 470 -5.53 -1.33 21.68
C ILE A 470 -6.96 -1.12 22.22
N ALA A 471 -7.98 -1.56 21.48
CA ALA A 471 -9.37 -1.48 21.93
C ALA A 471 -9.61 -2.27 23.23
N LEU A 472 -9.11 -3.50 23.32
CA LEU A 472 -9.21 -4.33 24.52
C LEU A 472 -8.48 -3.73 25.71
N MET A 473 -7.29 -3.19 25.50
CA MET A 473 -6.53 -2.48 26.53
C MET A 473 -7.29 -1.25 27.04
N ALA A 474 -7.89 -0.46 26.12
CA ALA A 474 -8.73 0.69 26.47
C ALA A 474 -9.99 0.28 27.26
N MET A 475 -10.52 -0.92 27.02
CA MET A 475 -11.61 -1.56 27.79
C MET A 475 -11.14 -2.08 29.16
N GLY A 476 -9.85 -2.02 29.48
CA GLY A 476 -9.26 -2.44 30.74
C GLY A 476 -8.76 -3.89 30.78
N GLU A 477 -8.62 -4.55 29.62
CA GLU A 477 -8.00 -5.88 29.56
C GLU A 477 -6.48 -5.75 29.81
N LYS A 478 -5.95 -6.62 30.67
CA LYS A 478 -4.52 -6.61 31.08
C LYS A 478 -3.85 -7.97 30.93
N ASP A 479 -4.62 -9.01 30.63
CA ASP A 479 -4.03 -10.33 30.41
C ASP A 479 -3.28 -10.36 29.06
N THR A 480 -1.96 -10.40 29.16
CA THR A 480 -1.06 -10.40 27.97
C THR A 480 -1.30 -11.61 27.05
N GLN A 481 -1.69 -12.76 27.60
CA GLN A 481 -2.02 -13.94 26.80
C GLN A 481 -3.36 -13.79 26.06
N ALA A 482 -4.37 -13.23 26.73
CA ALA A 482 -5.67 -12.96 26.13
C ALA A 482 -5.55 -11.91 25.01
N LEU A 483 -4.71 -10.88 25.20
CA LEU A 483 -4.37 -9.86 24.21
C LEU A 483 -3.49 -10.41 23.08
N GLY A 484 -2.90 -11.60 23.21
CA GLY A 484 -1.98 -12.17 22.24
C GLY A 484 -0.60 -11.49 22.20
N LEU A 485 -0.24 -10.75 23.28
CA LEU A 485 1.05 -10.03 23.36
C LEU A 485 2.23 -10.98 23.65
N ASP A 486 1.95 -12.20 24.08
CA ASP A 486 2.94 -13.28 24.24
C ASP A 486 3.63 -13.68 22.93
N ALA A 487 3.02 -13.35 21.78
CA ALA A 487 3.58 -13.60 20.44
C ALA A 487 4.39 -12.42 19.86
N HIS A 488 4.52 -11.28 20.59
CA HIS A 488 5.31 -10.14 20.15
C HIS A 488 6.79 -10.33 20.44
N TYR A 489 7.63 -9.85 19.56
CA TYR A 489 9.09 -9.82 19.78
C TYR A 489 9.46 -8.69 20.73
N HIS A 490 8.89 -7.50 20.53
CA HIS A 490 9.08 -6.35 21.42
C HIS A 490 8.02 -6.37 22.53
N LYS A 491 8.49 -6.36 23.79
CA LYS A 491 7.59 -6.44 24.94
C LYS A 491 6.77 -5.17 25.12
N VAL A 492 5.48 -5.32 25.32
CA VAL A 492 4.57 -4.24 25.74
C VAL A 492 4.66 -4.13 27.26
N THR A 493 5.15 -3.00 27.78
CA THR A 493 5.47 -2.81 29.22
C THR A 493 4.54 -1.82 29.93
N PHE A 494 3.59 -1.23 29.23
CA PHE A 494 2.71 -0.17 29.72
C PHE A 494 1.27 -0.62 30.01
N ILE A 495 1.05 -1.90 30.23
CA ILE A 495 -0.26 -2.49 30.55
C ILE A 495 -0.47 -2.65 32.04
#